data_ba0128da414ca9f6f82d1eafcb738a26
#
_entry.id   ba0128da414ca9f6f82d1eafcb738a26
#
_cell.length_a   1.000
_cell.length_b   1.000
_cell.length_c   1.000
_cell.angle_alpha   90.00
_cell.angle_beta   90.00
_cell.angle_gamma   90.00
#
_symmetry.space_group_name_H-M   'P 1'
#
loop_
_entity.id
_entity.type
_entity.pdbx_description
1 polymer ?
#
loop_
_entity_poly.entity_id
_entity_poly.type
_entity_poly.pdbx_seq_one_letter_code
_entity_poly.pdbx_strand_id
1 'polypeptide(L)'
;MESHYSEIRDAIAELVRINPVPTILIDMTTFTVAVVNTAASTFLGYSESEMVGQSITNFVPLEDIAAVQHSADEPPPEGESQWRCVTKDGKILFVKLKYRETMYQGKPARFVVLIESRSTPFS
;
A
#
# COMPACT_ATOMS: atom_id res chain seq x y z
N MET A 1 27.06 14.88 -0.16
CA MET A 1 25.72 15.51 -0.22
C MET A 1 24.71 14.63 -0.89
N GLU A 2 24.93 14.30 -2.14
CA GLU A 2 24.01 13.41 -2.86
C GLU A 2 23.91 12.05 -2.21
N SER A 3 25.02 11.49 -1.75
CA SER A 3 25.01 10.19 -1.07
C SER A 3 24.15 10.22 0.19
N HIS A 4 24.15 11.34 0.90
CA HIS A 4 23.34 11.48 2.11
C HIS A 4 21.84 11.45 1.76
N TYR A 5 21.43 12.15 0.71
CA TYR A 5 20.04 12.12 0.25
C TYR A 5 19.64 10.74 -0.24
N SER A 6 20.56 10.07 -0.95
CA SER A 6 20.27 8.71 -1.41
C SER A 6 20.06 7.77 -0.24
N GLU A 7 20.86 7.90 0.81
CA GLU A 7 20.73 7.06 2.01
C GLU A 7 19.38 7.26 2.67
N ILE A 8 18.92 8.51 2.79
CA ILE A 8 17.62 8.81 3.40
C ILE A 8 16.48 8.23 2.57
N ARG A 9 16.54 8.40 1.25
CA ARG A 9 15.50 7.87 0.37
C ARG A 9 15.47 6.35 0.38
N ASP A 10 16.66 5.75 0.38
CA ASP A 10 16.78 4.29 0.40
C ASP A 10 16.31 3.71 1.73
N ALA A 11 16.41 4.47 2.82
CA ALA A 11 15.98 4.01 4.13
C ALA A 11 14.47 3.73 4.16
N ILE A 12 13.65 4.57 3.53
CA ILE A 12 12.20 4.31 3.46
C ILE A 12 11.93 3.01 2.71
N ALA A 13 12.55 2.82 1.56
CA ALA A 13 12.38 1.61 0.78
C ALA A 13 12.85 0.38 1.57
N GLU A 14 13.97 0.52 2.28
CA GLU A 14 14.50 -0.58 3.08
C GLU A 14 13.57 -0.93 4.24
N LEU A 15 12.99 0.07 4.89
CA LEU A 15 12.03 -0.17 5.97
C LEU A 15 10.82 -0.96 5.46
N VAL A 16 10.35 -0.66 4.25
CA VAL A 16 9.30 -1.46 3.63
C VAL A 16 9.75 -2.90 3.45
N ARG A 17 10.94 -3.09 2.87
CA ARG A 17 11.43 -4.43 2.53
C ARG A 17 11.67 -5.32 3.73
N ILE A 18 12.19 -4.76 4.82
CA ILE A 18 12.52 -5.55 6.01
C ILE A 18 11.36 -5.75 6.96
N ASN A 19 10.25 -5.03 6.76
CA ASN A 19 9.09 -5.18 7.62
C ASN A 19 8.49 -6.57 7.44
N PRO A 20 8.26 -7.33 8.53
CA PRO A 20 7.72 -8.68 8.41
C PRO A 20 6.22 -8.71 8.07
N VAL A 21 5.51 -7.59 8.20
CA VAL A 21 4.10 -7.52 7.85
C VAL A 21 3.92 -6.96 6.45
N PRO A 22 2.81 -7.28 5.77
CA PRO A 22 2.54 -6.76 4.42
C PRO A 22 2.58 -5.23 4.40
N THR A 23 3.46 -4.67 3.60
CA THR A 23 3.70 -3.22 3.56
C THR A 23 3.87 -2.77 2.13
N ILE A 24 3.26 -1.63 1.82
CA ILE A 24 3.33 -1.00 0.49
C ILE A 24 3.66 0.47 0.68
N LEU A 25 4.55 0.98 -0.16
CA LEU A 25 4.78 2.41 -0.27
C LEU A 25 4.10 2.90 -1.53
N ILE A 26 3.21 3.86 -1.39
CA ILE A 26 2.41 4.38 -2.50
C ILE A 26 2.96 5.74 -2.91
N ASP A 27 3.24 5.90 -4.21
CA ASP A 27 3.53 7.22 -4.78
C ASP A 27 2.20 7.97 -4.89
N MET A 28 2.04 9.04 -4.09
CA MET A 28 0.78 9.76 -4.02
C MET A 28 0.60 10.75 -5.17
N THR A 29 1.64 11.00 -5.95
CA THR A 29 1.53 11.82 -7.15
C THR A 29 0.74 11.10 -8.24
N THR A 30 0.99 9.81 -8.38
CA THR A 30 0.37 8.97 -9.41
C THR A 30 -0.61 7.95 -8.84
N PHE A 31 -0.62 7.80 -7.54
CA PHE A 31 -1.42 6.79 -6.81
C PHE A 31 -1.10 5.38 -7.28
N THR A 32 0.20 5.11 -7.39
CA THR A 32 0.70 3.80 -7.83
C THR A 32 1.64 3.21 -6.79
N VAL A 33 1.84 1.90 -6.88
CA VAL A 33 2.76 1.20 -5.99
C VAL A 33 4.19 1.59 -6.34
N ALA A 34 4.93 2.14 -5.36
CA ALA A 34 6.34 2.48 -5.54
C ALA A 34 7.25 1.36 -5.01
N VAL A 35 6.97 0.85 -3.83
CA VAL A 35 7.75 -0.23 -3.21
C VAL A 35 6.77 -1.18 -2.53
N VAL A 36 7.07 -2.46 -2.57
CA VAL A 36 6.26 -3.49 -1.93
C VAL A 36 7.21 -4.53 -1.33
N ASN A 37 6.84 -5.09 -0.17
CA ASN A 37 7.67 -6.13 0.42
C ASN A 37 7.15 -7.53 0.06
N THR A 38 7.95 -8.54 0.37
CA THR A 38 7.60 -9.92 0.08
C THR A 38 6.31 -10.34 0.79
N ALA A 39 6.12 -9.86 2.02
CA ALA A 39 4.91 -10.17 2.78
C ALA A 39 3.65 -9.69 2.06
N ALA A 40 3.67 -8.48 1.50
CA ALA A 40 2.52 -7.94 0.75
C ALA A 40 2.32 -8.70 -0.55
N SER A 41 3.39 -9.02 -1.24
CA SER A 41 3.34 -9.83 -2.45
C SER A 41 2.67 -11.18 -2.19
N THR A 42 3.12 -11.86 -1.15
CA THR A 42 2.53 -13.16 -0.75
C THR A 42 1.07 -13.00 -0.34
N PHE A 43 0.76 -11.96 0.43
CA PHE A 43 -0.58 -11.72 0.93
C PHE A 43 -1.59 -11.53 -0.20
N LEU A 44 -1.21 -10.76 -1.22
CA LEU A 44 -2.11 -10.45 -2.35
C LEU A 44 -1.97 -11.41 -3.51
N GLY A 45 -0.91 -12.21 -3.55
CA GLY A 45 -0.71 -13.23 -4.58
C GLY A 45 -0.09 -12.72 -5.86
N TYR A 46 0.37 -11.47 -5.90
CA TYR A 46 1.08 -10.91 -7.04
C TYR A 46 2.57 -10.90 -6.76
N SER A 47 3.39 -11.03 -7.80
CA SER A 47 4.81 -10.81 -7.65
C SER A 47 5.09 -9.32 -7.45
N GLU A 48 6.26 -9.00 -6.91
CA GLU A 48 6.64 -7.59 -6.72
C GLU A 48 6.66 -6.85 -8.06
N SER A 49 7.18 -7.50 -9.10
CA SER A 49 7.22 -6.87 -10.43
C SER A 49 5.84 -6.66 -11.03
N GLU A 50 4.86 -7.47 -10.65
CA GLU A 50 3.48 -7.28 -11.08
C GLU A 50 2.80 -6.13 -10.35
N MET A 51 3.30 -5.76 -9.18
CA MET A 51 2.68 -4.73 -8.36
C MET A 51 3.27 -3.33 -8.57
N VAL A 52 4.59 -3.24 -8.68
CA VAL A 52 5.26 -1.94 -8.79
C VAL A 52 4.82 -1.23 -10.06
N GLY A 53 4.42 0.03 -9.92
CA GLY A 53 3.94 0.85 -11.03
C GLY A 53 2.45 0.72 -11.30
N GLN A 54 1.77 -0.23 -10.66
CA GLN A 54 0.34 -0.42 -10.87
C GLN A 54 -0.47 0.56 -10.03
N SER A 55 -1.61 0.99 -10.56
CA SER A 55 -2.54 1.81 -9.80
C SER A 55 -3.07 1.04 -8.60
N ILE A 56 -3.20 1.72 -7.48
CA ILE A 56 -3.79 1.13 -6.27
C ILE A 56 -5.19 0.59 -6.56
N THR A 57 -5.93 1.22 -7.46
CA THR A 57 -7.28 0.77 -7.81
C THR A 57 -7.31 -0.59 -8.47
N ASN A 58 -6.18 -1.10 -8.93
CA ASN A 58 -6.11 -2.45 -9.53
C ASN A 58 -6.21 -3.56 -8.47
N PHE A 59 -6.11 -3.21 -7.19
CA PHE A 59 -6.10 -4.19 -6.11
C PHE A 59 -7.35 -4.14 -5.23
N VAL A 60 -8.39 -3.46 -5.70
CA VAL A 60 -9.64 -3.33 -4.97
C VAL A 60 -10.82 -3.71 -5.86
N PRO A 61 -11.97 -4.12 -5.28
CA PRO A 61 -13.16 -4.39 -6.10
C PRO A 61 -13.60 -3.15 -6.87
N LEU A 62 -14.21 -3.37 -8.02
CA LEU A 62 -14.66 -2.27 -8.88
C LEU A 62 -15.55 -1.27 -8.14
N GLU A 63 -16.45 -1.77 -7.31
CA GLU A 63 -17.38 -0.90 -6.58
C GLU A 63 -16.71 -0.04 -5.52
N ASP A 64 -15.45 -0.36 -5.16
CA ASP A 64 -14.72 0.39 -4.14
C ASP A 64 -13.78 1.44 -4.75
N ILE A 65 -13.61 1.46 -6.06
CA ILE A 65 -12.61 2.32 -6.71
C ILE A 65 -12.83 3.80 -6.38
N ALA A 66 -14.08 4.27 -6.46
CA ALA A 66 -14.36 5.68 -6.19
C ALA A 66 -13.98 6.07 -4.76
N ALA A 67 -14.29 5.19 -3.78
CA ALA A 67 -13.95 5.45 -2.39
C ALA A 67 -12.44 5.44 -2.17
N VAL A 68 -11.73 4.54 -2.84
CA VAL A 68 -10.27 4.45 -2.73
C VAL A 68 -9.63 5.71 -3.32
N GLN A 69 -10.09 6.16 -4.47
CA GLN A 69 -9.60 7.39 -5.09
C GLN A 69 -9.86 8.62 -4.22
N HIS A 70 -11.04 8.66 -3.59
CA HIS A 70 -11.36 9.75 -2.67
C HIS A 70 -10.40 9.78 -1.49
N SER A 71 -9.99 8.61 -0.97
CA SER A 71 -9.07 8.52 0.16
C SER A 71 -7.67 9.05 -0.16
N ALA A 72 -7.32 9.14 -1.44
CA ALA A 72 -6.04 9.73 -1.83
C ALA A 72 -6.01 11.22 -1.52
N ASP A 73 -7.13 11.91 -1.71
CA ASP A 73 -7.22 13.36 -1.48
C ASP A 73 -7.66 13.67 -0.05
N GLU A 74 -8.51 12.86 0.51
CA GLU A 74 -9.06 13.08 1.87
C GLU A 74 -8.90 11.81 2.69
N PRO A 75 -7.69 11.57 3.22
CA PRO A 75 -7.45 10.38 4.03
C PRO A 75 -8.19 10.46 5.37
N PRO A 76 -8.57 9.32 5.94
CA PRO A 76 -9.17 9.29 7.27
C PRO A 76 -8.22 9.94 8.29
N PRO A 77 -8.75 10.73 9.22
CA PRO A 77 -7.91 11.52 10.14
C PRO A 77 -7.06 10.68 11.09
N GLU A 78 -7.42 9.43 11.32
CA GLU A 78 -6.73 8.60 12.31
C GLU A 78 -5.59 7.79 11.75
N GLY A 79 -5.33 7.87 10.44
CA GLY A 79 -4.29 7.06 9.83
C GLY A 79 -4.63 5.58 9.80
N GLU A 80 -5.92 5.26 9.88
CA GLU A 80 -6.40 3.89 9.88
C GLU A 80 -7.70 3.81 9.10
N SER A 81 -7.87 2.72 8.36
CA SER A 81 -9.05 2.55 7.52
C SER A 81 -9.28 1.06 7.27
N GLN A 82 -10.48 0.70 6.85
CA GLN A 82 -10.80 -0.67 6.47
C GLN A 82 -11.17 -0.71 5.00
N TRP A 83 -10.56 -1.67 4.30
CA TRP A 83 -10.74 -1.81 2.85
C TRP A 83 -10.91 -3.26 2.47
N ARG A 84 -11.36 -3.47 1.25
CA ARG A 84 -11.36 -4.78 0.63
C ARG A 84 -10.28 -4.79 -0.44
N CYS A 85 -9.52 -5.88 -0.49
CA CYS A 85 -8.52 -6.08 -1.53
C CYS A 85 -8.89 -7.29 -2.36
N VAL A 86 -8.51 -7.29 -3.63
CA VAL A 86 -8.72 -8.43 -4.52
C VAL A 86 -7.36 -9.05 -4.79
N THR A 87 -7.21 -10.33 -4.48
CA THR A 87 -5.99 -11.08 -4.76
C THR A 87 -5.90 -11.42 -6.24
N LYS A 88 -4.73 -11.89 -6.66
CA LYS A 88 -4.52 -12.26 -8.07
C LYS A 88 -5.48 -13.35 -8.53
N ASP A 89 -5.84 -14.27 -7.63
CA ASP A 89 -6.78 -15.36 -7.97
C ASP A 89 -8.25 -14.96 -7.74
N GLY A 90 -8.52 -13.68 -7.49
CA GLY A 90 -9.87 -13.17 -7.43
C GLY A 90 -10.55 -13.22 -6.07
N LYS A 91 -9.84 -13.61 -5.03
CA LYS A 91 -10.41 -13.62 -3.67
C LYS A 91 -10.50 -12.21 -3.14
N ILE A 92 -11.53 -11.94 -2.36
CA ILE A 92 -11.70 -10.66 -1.66
C ILE A 92 -11.25 -10.84 -0.22
N LEU A 93 -10.29 -9.99 0.18
CA LEU A 93 -9.80 -9.98 1.55
C LEU A 93 -10.24 -8.69 2.24
N PHE A 94 -10.67 -8.83 3.49
CA PHE A 94 -11.00 -7.67 4.31
C PHE A 94 -9.73 -7.29 5.07
N VAL A 95 -9.27 -6.06 4.90
CA VAL A 95 -8.02 -5.60 5.50
C VAL A 95 -8.24 -4.31 6.29
N LYS A 96 -7.48 -4.19 7.35
CA LYS A 96 -7.32 -2.93 8.07
C LYS A 96 -6.02 -2.33 7.57
N LEU A 97 -6.07 -1.09 7.15
CA LEU A 97 -4.89 -0.35 6.73
C LEU A 97 -4.45 0.57 7.85
N LYS A 98 -3.17 0.57 8.15
CA LYS A 98 -2.56 1.63 8.95
C LYS A 98 -1.60 2.35 8.04
N TYR A 99 -1.59 3.66 8.09
CA TYR A 99 -0.78 4.42 7.14
C TYR A 99 -0.20 5.67 7.76
N ARG A 100 0.88 6.15 7.15
CA ARG A 100 1.50 7.43 7.46
C ARG A 100 1.90 8.11 6.17
N GLU A 101 1.63 9.39 6.11
CA GLU A 101 2.13 10.20 4.99
C GLU A 101 3.62 10.42 5.17
N THR A 102 4.36 10.35 4.09
CA THR A 102 5.81 10.47 4.10
C THR A 102 6.28 11.04 2.76
N MET A 103 7.58 11.02 2.55
CA MET A 103 8.18 11.43 1.28
C MET A 103 9.03 10.28 0.76
N TYR A 104 9.04 10.13 -0.55
CA TYR A 104 9.89 9.15 -1.21
C TYR A 104 10.40 9.75 -2.51
N GLN A 105 11.72 9.79 -2.68
CA GLN A 105 12.36 10.38 -3.86
C GLN A 105 11.86 11.81 -4.14
N GLY A 106 11.70 12.59 -3.06
CA GLY A 106 11.28 13.97 -3.16
C GLY A 106 9.81 14.20 -3.45
N LYS A 107 8.99 13.16 -3.40
CA LYS A 107 7.57 13.23 -3.71
C LYS A 107 6.73 12.75 -2.54
N PRO A 108 5.49 13.25 -2.42
CA PRO A 108 4.57 12.71 -1.40
C PRO A 108 4.35 11.22 -1.61
N ALA A 109 4.40 10.48 -0.51
CA ALA A 109 4.18 9.05 -0.51
C ALA A 109 3.37 8.65 0.72
N ARG A 110 2.78 7.47 0.66
CA ARG A 110 2.03 6.92 1.78
C ARG A 110 2.59 5.55 2.12
N PHE A 111 3.02 5.41 3.35
CA PHE A 111 3.51 4.14 3.90
C PHE A 111 2.31 3.41 4.48
N VAL A 112 1.98 2.24 3.93
CA VAL A 112 0.76 1.52 4.27
C VAL A 112 1.09 0.12 4.75
N VAL A 113 0.56 -0.24 5.92
CA VAL A 113 0.64 -1.59 6.46
C VAL A 113 -0.73 -2.23 6.32
N LEU A 114 -0.76 -3.44 5.77
CA LEU A 114 -1.99 -4.19 5.56
C LEU A 114 -2.11 -5.24 6.66
N ILE A 115 -3.21 -5.20 7.39
CA ILE A 115 -3.49 -6.17 8.44
C ILE A 115 -4.77 -6.89 8.06
N GLU A 116 -4.69 -8.19 7.88
CA GLU A 116 -5.87 -8.97 7.55
C GLU A 116 -6.84 -8.92 8.73
N SER A 117 -8.06 -8.48 8.46
CA SER A 117 -9.12 -8.56 9.44
C SER A 117 -9.90 -9.84 9.20
N ARG A 118 -10.98 -10.05 9.94
CA ARG A 118 -11.80 -11.23 9.77
C ARG A 118 -12.27 -11.34 8.33
N SER A 119 -12.27 -12.55 7.80
CA SER A 119 -12.57 -12.78 6.40
C SER A 119 -14.02 -12.47 6.03
N THR A 120 -14.90 -12.39 7.03
CA THR A 120 -16.28 -11.99 6.79
C THR A 120 -16.71 -10.99 7.83
N PRO A 121 -17.61 -10.05 7.47
CA PRO A 121 -18.09 -9.05 8.42
C PRO A 121 -18.96 -9.64 9.51
N PHE A 122 -19.35 -10.88 9.41
CA PHE A 122 -20.26 -11.53 10.37
C PHE A 122 -19.53 -12.40 11.39
N SER A 123 -18.24 -12.54 11.26
CA SER A 123 -17.49 -13.42 12.16
C SER A 123 -16.89 -12.66 13.32
#